data_f5d7e7109adef9ee1523b0a986df9757
#
_entry.id   f5d7e7109adef9ee1523b0a986df9757
#
_cell.length_a   1.000
_cell.length_b   1.000
_cell.length_c   1.000
_cell.angle_alpha   90.00
_cell.angle_beta   90.00
_cell.angle_gamma   90.00
#
_symmetry.space_group_name_H-M   'P 1'
#
loop_
_entity.id
_entity.type
_entity.pdbx_description
1 polymer ?
#
loop_
_entity_poly.entity_id
_entity_poly.type
_entity_poly.pdbx_seq_one_letter_code
_entity_poly.pdbx_strand_id
1 'polypeptide(L)'
;STVTGYLLQFLATLVPTLLIEGILLLLFRYSWKQNWKAFLLVNLVTQGVLAAASSVLNLQNGAALWNYFLFLLPMEAVILLIELYLYAGRGLLTGHSKGRAALYAVTANFASAVLGYYLAEPVWSFVVSIS
;
A
#
# COMPACT_ATOMS: atom_id res chain seq x y z
N SER A 1 -6.30 -11.40 20.75
CA SER A 1 -5.17 -12.29 20.53
C SER A 1 -4.13 -11.63 19.61
N THR A 2 -2.94 -12.19 19.60
CA THR A 2 -1.86 -11.69 18.74
C THR A 2 -2.24 -11.78 17.27
N VAL A 3 -2.86 -12.89 16.86
CA VAL A 3 -3.29 -13.07 15.47
C VAL A 3 -4.35 -12.04 15.09
N THR A 4 -5.32 -11.81 15.96
CA THR A 4 -6.35 -10.81 15.74
C THR A 4 -5.73 -9.41 15.63
N GLY A 5 -4.75 -9.10 16.48
CA GLY A 5 -4.05 -7.81 16.45
C GLY A 5 -3.33 -7.59 15.13
N TYR A 6 -2.61 -8.60 14.64
CA TYR A 6 -1.92 -8.50 13.35
C TYR A 6 -2.90 -8.34 12.20
N LEU A 7 -4.02 -9.08 12.23
CA LEU A 7 -5.04 -8.98 11.19
C LEU A 7 -5.67 -7.59 11.17
N LEU A 8 -6.01 -7.04 12.33
CA LEU A 8 -6.58 -5.70 12.43
C LEU A 8 -5.60 -4.64 11.93
N GLN A 9 -4.33 -4.79 12.29
CA GLN A 9 -3.29 -3.87 11.81
C GLN A 9 -3.13 -3.95 10.29
N PHE A 10 -3.12 -5.15 9.74
CA PHE A 10 -3.04 -5.35 8.30
C PHE A 10 -4.21 -4.67 7.59
N LEU A 11 -5.43 -4.89 8.07
CA LEU A 11 -6.62 -4.28 7.48
C LEU A 11 -6.61 -2.76 7.64
N ALA A 12 -6.12 -2.27 8.77
CA ALA A 12 -6.04 -0.83 9.03
C ALA A 12 -5.10 -0.11 8.08
N THR A 13 -4.07 -0.79 7.56
CA THR A 13 -3.19 -0.22 6.55
C THR A 13 -3.70 -0.47 5.14
N LEU A 14 -4.27 -1.65 4.90
CA LEU A 14 -4.75 -2.03 3.57
C LEU A 14 -5.94 -1.19 3.11
N VAL A 15 -6.93 -0.99 3.98
CA VAL A 15 -8.17 -0.31 3.57
C VAL A 15 -7.92 1.14 3.12
N PRO A 16 -7.22 1.99 3.89
CA PRO A 16 -6.89 3.33 3.40
C PRO A 16 -6.08 3.33 2.11
N THR A 17 -5.12 2.42 1.98
CA THR A 17 -4.31 2.30 0.76
C THR A 17 -5.20 1.96 -0.44
N LEU A 18 -6.11 0.99 -0.30
CA LEU A 18 -7.03 0.63 -1.37
C LEU A 18 -7.92 1.80 -1.77
N LEU A 19 -8.40 2.58 -0.80
CA LEU A 19 -9.24 3.74 -1.09
C LEU A 19 -8.48 4.80 -1.87
N ILE A 20 -7.28 5.16 -1.41
CA ILE A 20 -6.46 6.19 -2.04
C ILE A 20 -6.05 5.77 -3.45
N GLU A 21 -5.47 4.58 -3.56
CA GLU A 21 -4.96 4.10 -4.84
C GLU A 21 -6.09 3.73 -5.81
N GLY A 22 -7.23 3.28 -5.28
CA GLY A 22 -8.41 3.00 -6.09
C GLY A 22 -9.02 4.26 -6.69
N ILE A 23 -9.12 5.32 -5.89
CA ILE A 23 -9.59 6.61 -6.38
C ILE A 23 -8.66 7.12 -7.48
N LEU A 24 -7.34 7.02 -7.27
CA LEU A 24 -6.37 7.44 -8.28
C LEU A 24 -6.44 6.59 -9.54
N LEU A 25 -6.71 5.29 -9.39
CA LEU A 25 -6.89 4.41 -10.55
C LEU A 25 -8.01 4.92 -11.44
N LEU A 26 -9.13 5.31 -10.83
CA LEU A 26 -10.26 5.86 -11.57
C LEU A 26 -9.94 7.24 -12.15
N LEU A 27 -9.19 8.08 -11.42
CA LEU A 27 -8.78 9.39 -11.93
C LEU A 27 -7.82 9.26 -13.11
N PHE A 28 -7.02 8.20 -13.16
CA PHE A 28 -6.17 7.89 -14.30
C PHE A 28 -6.97 7.27 -15.46
N ARG A 29 -8.30 7.18 -15.31
CA ARG A 29 -9.23 6.69 -16.33
C ARG A 29 -9.08 5.21 -16.66
N TYR A 30 -8.64 4.42 -15.69
CA TYR A 30 -8.67 2.96 -15.82
C TYR A 30 -10.07 2.43 -15.56
N SER A 31 -10.49 1.42 -16.32
CA SER A 31 -11.76 0.76 -16.11
C SER A 31 -11.67 -0.13 -14.87
N TRP A 32 -12.54 0.10 -13.90
CA TRP A 32 -12.61 -0.73 -12.71
C TRP A 32 -12.96 -2.17 -13.07
N LYS A 33 -13.91 -2.34 -13.98
CA LYS A 33 -14.37 -3.65 -14.41
C LYS A 33 -13.24 -4.51 -14.98
N GLN A 34 -12.32 -3.89 -15.72
CA GLN A 34 -11.20 -4.61 -16.35
C GLN A 34 -10.01 -4.79 -15.43
N ASN A 35 -9.82 -3.92 -14.43
CA ASN A 35 -8.57 -3.83 -13.68
C ASN A 35 -8.69 -4.13 -12.19
N TRP A 36 -9.90 -4.35 -11.66
CA TRP A 36 -10.06 -4.50 -10.21
C TRP A 36 -9.34 -5.72 -9.65
N LYS A 37 -9.28 -6.82 -10.40
CA LYS A 37 -8.59 -8.04 -9.93
C LYS A 37 -7.09 -7.80 -9.85
N ALA A 38 -6.51 -7.20 -10.89
CA ALA A 38 -5.09 -6.85 -10.90
C ALA A 38 -4.77 -5.86 -9.78
N PHE A 39 -5.61 -4.86 -9.61
CA PHE A 39 -5.46 -3.85 -8.55
C PHE A 39 -5.45 -4.49 -7.16
N LEU A 40 -6.43 -5.34 -6.86
CA LEU A 40 -6.51 -6.02 -5.57
C LEU A 40 -5.32 -6.96 -5.36
N LEU A 41 -4.97 -7.74 -6.39
CA LEU A 41 -3.86 -8.67 -6.29
C LEU A 41 -2.55 -7.96 -5.98
N VAL A 42 -2.24 -6.91 -6.73
CA VAL A 42 -0.98 -6.18 -6.52
C VAL A 42 -0.95 -5.55 -5.14
N ASN A 43 -2.06 -4.95 -4.70
CA ASN A 43 -2.11 -4.34 -3.37
C ASN A 43 -2.01 -5.37 -2.24
N LEU A 44 -2.62 -6.53 -2.40
CA LEU A 44 -2.48 -7.61 -1.41
C LEU A 44 -1.04 -8.10 -1.33
N VAL A 45 -0.37 -8.26 -2.48
CA VAL A 45 1.04 -8.67 -2.52
C VAL A 45 1.92 -7.63 -1.84
N THR A 46 1.78 -6.36 -2.21
CA THR A 46 2.65 -5.30 -1.67
C THR A 46 2.41 -5.05 -0.18
N GLN A 47 1.15 -5.03 0.25
CA GLN A 47 0.83 -4.87 1.67
C GLN A 47 1.24 -6.10 2.47
N GLY A 48 1.14 -7.29 1.88
CA GLY A 48 1.63 -8.51 2.50
C GLY A 48 3.14 -8.50 2.70
N VAL A 49 3.88 -8.03 1.69
CA VAL A 49 5.35 -7.87 1.79
C VAL A 49 5.69 -6.88 2.89
N LEU A 50 5.00 -5.74 2.93
CA LEU A 50 5.24 -4.73 3.95
C LEU A 50 4.94 -5.26 5.36
N ALA A 51 3.83 -5.96 5.52
CA ALA A 51 3.45 -6.54 6.82
C ALA A 51 4.47 -7.59 7.27
N ALA A 52 4.90 -8.45 6.36
CA ALA A 52 5.90 -9.49 6.67
C ALA A 52 7.24 -8.87 7.06
N ALA A 53 7.69 -7.86 6.30
CA ALA A 53 8.95 -7.17 6.60
C ALA A 53 8.88 -6.45 7.95
N SER A 54 7.77 -5.78 8.23
CA SER A 54 7.59 -5.08 9.51
C SER A 54 7.59 -6.05 10.69
N SER A 55 6.98 -7.22 10.52
CA SER A 55 6.93 -8.25 11.55
C SER A 55 8.33 -8.83 11.82
N VAL A 56 9.06 -9.19 10.75
CA VAL A 56 10.40 -9.76 10.88
C VAL A 56 11.37 -8.77 11.52
N LEU A 57 11.31 -7.50 11.12
CA LEU A 57 12.22 -6.47 11.62
C LEU A 57 11.78 -5.89 12.95
N ASN A 58 10.60 -6.27 13.45
CA ASN A 58 10.05 -5.81 14.73
C ASN A 58 10.01 -4.28 14.82
N LEU A 59 9.53 -3.63 13.74
CA LEU A 59 9.51 -2.17 13.63
C LEU A 59 8.49 -1.52 14.56
N GLN A 60 7.65 -2.31 15.21
CA GLN A 60 6.56 -1.81 16.05
C GLN A 60 7.03 -1.24 17.39
N ASN A 61 8.24 -1.62 17.82
CA ASN A 61 8.73 -1.31 19.16
C ASN A 61 9.80 -0.21 19.20
N GLY A 62 10.08 0.45 18.07
CA GLY A 62 11.08 1.47 18.01
C GLY A 62 10.55 2.88 18.05
N ALA A 63 11.43 3.88 18.00
CA ALA A 63 11.05 5.26 17.82
C ALA A 63 10.40 5.39 16.42
N ALA A 64 9.12 5.75 16.39
CA ALA A 64 8.30 5.64 15.19
C ALA A 64 8.88 6.43 14.00
N LEU A 65 9.42 7.62 14.25
CA LEU A 65 9.98 8.46 13.19
C LEU A 65 11.23 7.85 12.56
N TRP A 66 12.15 7.33 13.40
CA TRP A 66 13.37 6.70 12.90
C TRP A 66 13.05 5.42 12.15
N ASN A 67 12.14 4.60 12.66
CA ASN A 67 11.72 3.39 11.97
C ASN A 67 11.08 3.72 10.63
N TYR A 68 10.27 4.77 10.57
CA TYR A 68 9.65 5.18 9.33
C TYR A 68 10.71 5.55 8.28
N PHE A 69 11.66 6.43 8.63
CA PHE A 69 12.64 6.89 7.66
C PHE A 69 13.68 5.84 7.32
N LEU A 70 14.09 5.00 8.27
CA LEU A 70 15.16 4.03 8.03
C LEU A 70 14.68 2.74 7.39
N PHE A 71 13.42 2.36 7.60
CA PHE A 71 12.92 1.08 7.14
C PHE A 71 11.69 1.22 6.24
N LEU A 72 10.70 2.00 6.62
CA LEU A 72 9.48 2.10 5.84
C LEU A 72 9.70 2.83 4.51
N LEU A 73 10.56 3.86 4.49
CA LEU A 73 10.86 4.56 3.25
C LEU A 73 11.56 3.67 2.24
N PRO A 74 12.63 2.92 2.63
CA PRO A 74 13.21 1.92 1.72
C PRO A 74 12.23 0.84 1.30
N MET A 75 11.36 0.39 2.21
CA MET A 75 10.34 -0.60 1.87
C MET A 75 9.33 -0.05 0.87
N GLU A 76 8.94 1.22 1.00
CA GLU A 76 8.07 1.86 0.03
C GLU A 76 8.72 1.93 -1.35
N ALA A 77 10.03 2.12 -1.40
CA ALA A 77 10.77 2.06 -2.67
C ALA A 77 10.71 0.65 -3.28
N VAL A 78 10.87 -0.39 -2.46
CA VAL A 78 10.73 -1.78 -2.92
C VAL A 78 9.32 -2.03 -3.43
N ILE A 79 8.31 -1.56 -2.71
CA ILE A 79 6.90 -1.70 -3.10
C ILE A 79 6.66 -1.01 -4.44
N LEU A 80 7.21 0.20 -4.62
CA LEU A 80 7.10 0.91 -5.89
C LEU A 80 7.71 0.11 -7.03
N LEU A 81 8.88 -0.49 -6.82
CA LEU A 81 9.50 -1.33 -7.85
C LEU A 81 8.64 -2.54 -8.19
N ILE A 82 8.05 -3.19 -7.19
CA ILE A 82 7.13 -4.31 -7.41
C ILE A 82 5.93 -3.85 -8.24
N GLU A 83 5.33 -2.74 -7.88
CA GLU A 83 4.15 -2.24 -8.60
C GLU A 83 4.49 -1.79 -10.01
N LEU A 84 5.64 -1.13 -10.22
CA LEU A 84 6.11 -0.79 -11.56
C LEU A 84 6.28 -2.03 -12.42
N TYR A 85 6.90 -3.08 -11.84
CA TYR A 85 7.09 -4.33 -12.55
C TYR A 85 5.75 -4.99 -12.90
N LEU A 86 4.83 -5.07 -11.94
CA LEU A 86 3.57 -5.78 -12.16
C LEU A 86 2.61 -4.97 -13.04
N TYR A 87 2.42 -3.69 -12.75
CA TYR A 87 1.45 -2.88 -13.49
C TYR A 87 1.94 -2.54 -14.90
N ALA A 88 3.18 -2.11 -15.03
CA ALA A 88 3.73 -1.66 -16.31
C ALA A 88 4.55 -2.76 -16.99
N GLY A 89 5.49 -3.36 -16.26
CA GLY A 89 6.38 -4.37 -16.84
C GLY A 89 5.64 -5.61 -17.31
N ARG A 90 4.79 -6.18 -16.47
CA ARG A 90 3.95 -7.33 -16.81
C ARG A 90 2.65 -6.93 -17.48
N GLY A 91 2.31 -5.65 -17.49
CA GLY A 91 1.11 -5.15 -18.14
C GLY A 91 -0.18 -5.60 -17.46
N LEU A 92 -0.19 -5.76 -16.14
CA LEU A 92 -1.39 -6.20 -15.44
C LEU A 92 -2.50 -5.15 -15.48
N LEU A 93 -2.15 -3.85 -15.56
CA LEU A 93 -3.13 -2.81 -15.85
C LEU A 93 -3.36 -2.74 -17.35
N THR A 94 -4.62 -2.87 -17.75
CA THR A 94 -5.00 -2.89 -19.15
C THR A 94 -5.83 -1.67 -19.52
N GLY A 95 -5.80 -1.32 -20.81
CA GLY A 95 -6.60 -0.23 -21.36
C GLY A 95 -5.81 1.03 -21.70
N HIS A 96 -4.56 1.13 -21.24
CA HIS A 96 -3.70 2.29 -21.50
C HIS A 96 -2.26 1.85 -21.68
N SER A 97 -1.38 2.81 -21.99
CA SER A 97 0.03 2.53 -22.25
C SER A 97 0.77 2.12 -21.00
N LYS A 98 1.93 1.48 -21.18
CA LYS A 98 2.82 1.13 -20.07
C LYS A 98 3.34 2.38 -19.32
N GLY A 99 3.59 3.47 -20.07
CA GLY A 99 4.01 4.73 -19.46
C GLY A 99 2.95 5.28 -18.50
N ARG A 100 1.68 5.17 -18.88
CA ARG A 100 0.58 5.58 -18.00
C ARG A 100 0.49 4.70 -16.76
N ALA A 101 0.67 3.40 -16.92
CA ALA A 101 0.68 2.48 -15.80
C ALA A 101 1.84 2.78 -14.83
N ALA A 102 3.02 3.09 -15.36
CA ALA A 102 4.16 3.49 -14.55
C ALA A 102 3.89 4.79 -13.79
N LEU A 103 3.32 5.78 -14.47
CA LEU A 103 2.96 7.06 -13.83
C LEU A 103 1.90 6.85 -12.74
N TYR A 104 0.93 5.99 -12.98
CA TYR A 104 -0.05 5.62 -11.96
C TYR A 104 0.65 5.01 -10.74
N ALA A 105 1.54 4.03 -10.96
CA ALA A 105 2.23 3.36 -9.86
C ALA A 105 3.01 4.35 -9.00
N VAL A 106 3.75 5.26 -9.62
CA VAL A 106 4.52 6.27 -8.89
C VAL A 106 3.59 7.20 -8.11
N THR A 107 2.55 7.71 -8.77
CA THR A 107 1.62 8.64 -8.14
C THR A 107 0.85 7.99 -6.99
N ALA A 108 0.36 6.77 -7.21
CA ALA A 108 -0.41 6.05 -6.20
C ALA A 108 0.44 5.73 -4.98
N ASN A 109 1.67 5.27 -5.19
CA ASN A 109 2.57 4.96 -4.07
C ASN A 109 2.96 6.20 -3.29
N PHE A 110 3.26 7.29 -3.98
CA PHE A 110 3.59 8.55 -3.32
C PHE A 110 2.39 9.05 -2.51
N ALA A 111 1.20 9.06 -3.10
CA ALA A 111 0.00 9.54 -2.42
C ALA A 111 -0.35 8.67 -1.20
N SER A 112 -0.29 7.35 -1.34
CA SER A 112 -0.61 6.46 -0.23
C SER A 112 0.44 6.53 0.87
N ALA A 113 1.71 6.72 0.55
CA ALA A 113 2.76 6.89 1.56
C ALA A 113 2.58 8.19 2.35
N VAL A 114 2.31 9.30 1.66
CA VAL A 114 2.13 10.60 2.31
C VAL A 114 0.85 10.61 3.14
N LEU A 115 -0.27 10.20 2.57
CA LEU A 115 -1.55 10.19 3.27
C LEU A 115 -1.57 9.12 4.37
N GLY A 116 -0.89 7.99 4.13
CA GLY A 116 -0.75 6.96 5.15
C GLY A 116 -0.01 7.45 6.38
N TYR A 117 1.03 8.27 6.19
CA TYR A 117 1.74 8.88 7.30
C TYR A 117 0.81 9.73 8.16
N TYR A 118 -0.01 10.58 7.52
CA TYR A 118 -0.94 11.44 8.25
C TYR A 118 -2.12 10.68 8.85
N LEU A 119 -2.53 9.56 8.26
CA LEU A 119 -3.67 8.77 8.73
C LEU A 119 -3.28 7.68 9.72
N ALA A 120 -2.00 7.40 9.91
CA ALA A 120 -1.55 6.28 10.73
C ALA A 120 -2.05 6.38 12.16
N GLU A 121 -1.94 7.56 12.78
CA GLU A 121 -2.35 7.73 14.17
C GLU A 121 -3.87 7.66 14.35
N PRO A 122 -4.69 8.38 13.56
CA PRO A 122 -6.14 8.25 13.67
C PRO A 122 -6.64 6.82 13.41
N VAL A 123 -6.08 6.15 12.42
CA VAL A 123 -6.48 4.78 12.10
C VAL A 123 -6.10 3.84 13.23
N TRP A 124 -4.90 3.98 13.78
CA TRP A 124 -4.45 3.16 14.91
C TRP A 124 -5.31 3.40 16.14
N SER A 125 -5.65 4.65 16.44
CA SER A 125 -6.53 4.99 17.55
C SER A 125 -7.90 4.36 17.39
N PHE A 126 -8.44 4.36 16.18
CA PHE A 126 -9.70 3.70 15.87
C PHE A 126 -9.62 2.20 16.11
N VAL A 127 -8.56 1.55 15.61
CA VAL A 127 -8.36 0.10 15.77
C VAL A 127 -8.27 -0.27 17.27
N VAL A 128 -7.53 0.51 18.03
CA VAL A 128 -7.39 0.28 19.47
C VAL A 128 -8.75 0.42 20.18
N SER A 129 -9.57 1.39 19.75
CA SER A 129 -10.86 1.64 20.38
C SER A 129 -11.86 0.50 20.18
N ILE A 130 -11.75 -0.25 19.08
CA ILE A 130 -12.68 -1.34 18.76
C ILE A 130 -12.12 -2.71 19.18
N SER A 131 -10.90 -2.76 19.63
CA SER A 131 -10.29 -4.01 20.09
C SER A 131 -10.30 -4.05 21.61
#